data_6cbf2d43590eb5196307d6643d8cfb1c
#
_entry.id   6cbf2d43590eb5196307d6643d8cfb1c
#
_cell.length_a   1.000
_cell.length_b   1.000
_cell.length_c   1.000
_cell.angle_alpha   90.00
_cell.angle_beta   90.00
_cell.angle_gamma   90.00
#
_symmetry.space_group_name_H-M   'P 1'
#
loop_
_entity.id
_entity.type
_entity.pdbx_description
1 polymer ?
#
loop_
_entity_poly.entity_id
_entity_poly.type
_entity_poly.pdbx_seq_one_letter_code
_entity_poly.pdbx_strand_id
1 'polypeptide(L)'
;MPGVQAGVDGSAGLYIRGGSPDQNLILLDGTPVYNVDHLFGFFSVFTPEAVKKVTLFKSSFPARFGGRLSSVIDVRTNDGDMQKYHGTFSIGLLTSKINLEGPIIKGKTSFNISARRSYLDLLAKPFMPDDEKYSYYFYDMNAKINHKFSDLR
;
A
#
# COMPACT_ATOMS: atom_id res chain seq x y z
N MET A 1 -4.49 -13.06 12.92
CA MET A 1 -5.62 -13.78 12.29
C MET A 1 -5.29 -15.27 12.24
N PRO A 2 -6.23 -16.21 12.52
CA PRO A 2 -5.95 -17.64 12.42
C PRO A 2 -5.48 -18.03 11.01
N GLY A 3 -4.37 -18.82 10.92
CA GLY A 3 -3.80 -19.26 9.65
C GLY A 3 -3.05 -18.20 8.83
N VAL A 4 -2.73 -17.06 9.43
CA VAL A 4 -1.84 -16.04 8.85
C VAL A 4 -0.67 -15.84 9.79
N GLN A 5 0.53 -16.05 9.27
CA GLN A 5 1.78 -15.81 9.99
C GLN A 5 2.53 -14.67 9.27
N ALA A 6 3.02 -13.73 10.03
CA ALA A 6 4.04 -12.81 9.52
C ALA A 6 5.32 -13.61 9.27
N GLY A 7 6.12 -13.18 8.32
CA GLY A 7 7.46 -13.71 8.14
C GLY A 7 8.36 -13.46 9.35
N VAL A 8 9.64 -13.76 9.23
CA VAL A 8 10.65 -13.40 10.24
C VAL A 8 10.57 -11.91 10.55
N ASP A 9 10.86 -11.53 11.79
CA ASP A 9 10.89 -10.12 12.20
C ASP A 9 11.70 -9.29 11.19
N GLY A 10 11.05 -8.24 10.65
CA GLY A 10 11.62 -7.40 9.59
C GLY A 10 11.29 -7.83 8.15
N SER A 11 10.37 -8.78 7.95
CA SER A 11 9.89 -9.16 6.61
C SER A 11 8.39 -8.86 6.45
N ALA A 12 8.01 -8.16 5.39
CA ALA A 12 6.60 -7.95 5.02
C ALA A 12 5.93 -9.18 4.39
N GLY A 13 6.66 -10.29 4.24
CA GLY A 13 6.15 -11.53 3.68
C GLY A 13 5.02 -12.12 4.52
N LEU A 14 3.89 -12.42 3.88
CA LEU A 14 2.74 -13.05 4.50
C LEU A 14 2.71 -14.54 4.14
N TYR A 15 2.79 -15.39 5.16
CA TYR A 15 2.64 -16.83 5.05
C TYR A 15 1.20 -17.21 5.42
N ILE A 16 0.44 -17.65 4.44
CA ILE A 16 -0.99 -17.94 4.61
C ILE A 16 -1.21 -19.43 4.38
N ARG A 17 -1.71 -20.13 5.40
CA ARG A 17 -2.00 -21.58 5.38
C ARG A 17 -0.81 -22.43 4.92
N GLY A 18 0.40 -22.09 5.34
CA GLY A 18 1.63 -22.80 4.97
C GLY A 18 2.14 -22.50 3.55
N GLY A 19 1.46 -21.64 2.81
CA GLY A 19 1.94 -21.17 1.51
C GLY A 19 2.99 -20.07 1.66
N SER A 20 3.95 -20.02 0.74
CA SER A 20 4.98 -18.99 0.68
C SER A 20 4.41 -17.65 0.15
N PRO A 21 5.08 -16.51 0.39
CA PRO A 21 4.60 -15.18 -0.01
C PRO A 21 4.31 -15.05 -1.51
N ASP A 22 5.07 -15.74 -2.37
CA ASP A 22 4.90 -15.76 -3.83
C ASP A 22 3.64 -16.50 -4.28
N GLN A 23 3.03 -17.32 -3.41
CA GLN A 23 1.79 -18.04 -3.68
C GLN A 23 0.53 -17.22 -3.36
N ASN A 24 0.68 -16.02 -2.84
CA ASN A 24 -0.42 -15.11 -2.59
C ASN A 24 -0.65 -14.22 -3.81
N LEU A 25 -1.92 -14.01 -4.19
CA LEU A 25 -2.31 -13.01 -5.17
C LEU A 25 -2.61 -11.71 -4.44
N ILE A 26 -1.83 -10.68 -4.71
CA ILE A 26 -2.06 -9.36 -4.13
C ILE A 26 -2.60 -8.44 -5.22
N LEU A 27 -3.75 -7.86 -4.96
CA LEU A 27 -4.45 -6.97 -5.88
C LEU A 27 -4.53 -5.56 -5.28
N LEU A 28 -4.23 -4.57 -6.09
CA LEU A 28 -4.48 -3.16 -5.79
C LEU A 28 -5.58 -2.66 -6.73
N ASP A 29 -6.74 -2.33 -6.17
CA ASP A 29 -7.95 -1.97 -6.92
C ASP A 29 -8.28 -2.96 -8.06
N GLY A 30 -8.06 -4.26 -7.82
CA GLY A 30 -8.32 -5.34 -8.78
C GLY A 30 -7.17 -5.65 -9.74
N THR A 31 -6.08 -4.88 -9.72
CA THR A 31 -4.89 -5.11 -10.56
C THR A 31 -3.81 -5.88 -9.78
N PRO A 32 -3.25 -6.97 -10.33
CA PRO A 32 -2.17 -7.71 -9.66
C PRO A 32 -0.92 -6.85 -9.43
N VAL A 33 -0.40 -6.91 -8.21
CA VAL A 33 0.87 -6.29 -7.82
C VAL A 33 1.86 -7.38 -7.44
N TYR A 34 3.02 -7.37 -8.07
CA TYR A 34 4.04 -8.41 -7.86
C TYR A 34 5.06 -8.04 -6.79
N ASN A 35 5.48 -6.78 -6.75
CA ASN A 35 6.40 -6.26 -5.75
C ASN A 35 5.63 -5.41 -4.75
N VAL A 36 5.48 -5.91 -3.53
CA VAL A 36 4.63 -5.29 -2.51
C VAL A 36 5.40 -4.70 -1.34
N ASP A 37 6.73 -4.70 -1.45
CA ASP A 37 7.60 -4.19 -0.40
C ASP A 37 8.85 -3.48 -0.94
N HIS A 38 9.47 -2.69 -0.05
CA HIS A 38 10.75 -2.05 -0.22
C HIS A 38 11.74 -2.56 0.82
N LEU A 39 13.04 -2.48 0.53
CA LEU A 39 14.11 -2.80 1.45
C LEU A 39 13.96 -4.21 2.04
N PHE A 40 13.91 -5.22 1.17
CA PHE A 40 13.85 -6.62 1.57
C PHE A 40 12.66 -6.98 2.48
N GLY A 41 11.54 -6.26 2.35
CA GLY A 41 10.33 -6.52 3.10
C GLY A 41 10.12 -5.66 4.34
N PHE A 42 10.99 -4.72 4.65
CA PHE A 42 10.82 -3.84 5.82
C PHE A 42 9.68 -2.82 5.66
N PHE A 43 9.41 -2.38 4.44
CA PHE A 43 8.36 -1.41 4.15
C PHE A 43 7.40 -1.92 3.09
N SER A 44 6.12 -1.93 3.40
CA SER A 44 5.09 -2.20 2.40
C SER A 44 4.99 -1.04 1.41
N VAL A 45 4.73 -1.34 0.13
CA VAL A 45 4.39 -0.31 -0.89
C VAL A 45 3.06 0.37 -0.58
N PHE A 46 2.21 -0.25 0.23
CA PHE A 46 0.91 0.31 0.62
C PHE A 46 1.08 1.28 1.78
N THR A 47 0.69 2.54 1.58
CA THR A 47 0.60 3.53 2.66
C THR A 47 -0.77 3.40 3.33
N PRO A 48 -0.84 3.26 4.67
CA PRO A 48 -2.13 3.10 5.37
C PRO A 48 -3.14 4.20 5.03
N GLU A 49 -2.67 5.42 4.84
CA GLU A 49 -3.49 6.59 4.52
C GLU A 49 -4.15 6.49 3.13
N ALA A 50 -3.51 5.77 2.20
CA ALA A 50 -4.06 5.51 0.86
C ALA A 50 -4.99 4.30 0.81
N VAL A 51 -5.00 3.45 1.85
CA VAL A 51 -5.78 2.21 1.87
C VAL A 51 -7.12 2.42 2.55
N LYS A 52 -8.20 2.10 1.84
CA LYS A 52 -9.58 2.12 2.36
C LYS A 52 -9.97 0.79 3.00
N LYS A 53 -9.61 -0.32 2.36
CA LYS A 53 -10.02 -1.66 2.77
C LYS A 53 -9.03 -2.71 2.29
N VAL A 54 -8.79 -3.71 3.14
CA VAL A 54 -8.07 -4.92 2.77
C VAL A 54 -9.01 -6.11 3.00
N THR A 55 -9.21 -6.93 1.96
CA THR A 55 -9.99 -8.17 2.05
C THR A 55 -9.08 -9.34 1.78
N LEU A 56 -9.02 -10.28 2.73
CA LEU A 56 -8.23 -11.49 2.63
C LEU A 56 -9.15 -12.69 2.37
N PHE A 57 -8.96 -13.36 1.24
CA PHE A 57 -9.57 -14.64 0.91
C PHE A 57 -8.56 -15.75 1.15
N LYS A 58 -8.76 -16.57 2.19
CA LYS A 58 -7.84 -17.64 2.59
C LYS A 58 -8.13 -18.98 1.90
N SER A 59 -9.35 -19.14 1.40
CA SER A 59 -9.85 -20.33 0.70
C SER A 59 -11.15 -19.97 0.01
N SER A 60 -11.56 -20.74 -1.01
CA SER A 60 -12.82 -20.51 -1.73
C SER A 60 -12.95 -19.08 -2.25
N PHE A 61 -11.91 -18.59 -2.88
CA PHE A 61 -12.00 -17.30 -3.55
C PHE A 61 -12.83 -17.42 -4.84
N PRO A 62 -13.58 -16.37 -5.22
CA PRO A 62 -14.36 -16.36 -6.45
C PRO A 62 -13.54 -16.75 -7.68
N ALA A 63 -14.17 -17.41 -8.65
CA ALA A 63 -13.52 -17.92 -9.87
C ALA A 63 -12.81 -16.83 -10.71
N ARG A 64 -13.15 -15.55 -10.51
CA ARG A 64 -12.47 -14.40 -11.13
C ARG A 64 -11.01 -14.23 -10.68
N PHE A 65 -10.64 -14.82 -9.54
CA PHE A 65 -9.29 -14.78 -9.01
C PHE A 65 -8.60 -16.10 -9.33
N GLY A 66 -7.63 -16.07 -10.24
CA GLY A 66 -6.82 -17.24 -10.61
C GLY A 66 -5.33 -16.97 -10.50
N GLY A 67 -4.53 -18.00 -10.76
CA GLY A 67 -3.08 -17.86 -10.91
C GLY A 67 -2.25 -17.89 -9.62
N ARG A 68 -2.86 -18.11 -8.44
CA ARG A 68 -2.16 -18.30 -7.16
C ARG A 68 -2.83 -19.39 -6.33
N LEU A 69 -2.03 -20.06 -5.48
CA LEU A 69 -2.45 -21.30 -4.80
C LEU A 69 -2.91 -21.08 -3.36
N SER A 70 -2.38 -20.07 -2.66
CA SER A 70 -2.56 -19.95 -1.21
C SER A 70 -3.69 -19.00 -0.84
N SER A 71 -3.65 -17.76 -1.29
CA SER A 71 -4.64 -16.75 -0.91
C SER A 71 -4.77 -15.62 -1.93
N VAL A 72 -5.83 -14.81 -1.75
CA VAL A 72 -6.01 -13.54 -2.47
C VAL A 72 -6.14 -12.41 -1.46
N ILE A 73 -5.34 -11.38 -1.61
CA ILE A 73 -5.36 -10.15 -0.81
C ILE A 73 -5.82 -9.03 -1.73
N ASP A 74 -7.05 -8.56 -1.56
CA ASP A 74 -7.61 -7.45 -2.34
C ASP A 74 -7.50 -6.16 -1.52
N VAL A 75 -6.59 -5.29 -1.93
CA VAL A 75 -6.37 -3.97 -1.34
C VAL A 75 -7.12 -2.94 -2.16
N ARG A 76 -8.01 -2.21 -1.51
CA ARG A 76 -8.75 -1.10 -2.11
C ARG A 76 -8.22 0.21 -1.61
N THR A 77 -7.86 1.09 -2.53
CA THR A 77 -7.42 2.44 -2.21
C THR A 77 -8.59 3.36 -1.87
N ASN A 78 -8.29 4.44 -1.15
CA ASN A 78 -9.27 5.44 -0.77
C ASN A 78 -9.77 6.19 -2.00
N ASP A 79 -11.10 6.35 -2.11
CA ASP A 79 -11.76 7.04 -3.22
C ASP A 79 -11.75 8.57 -3.06
N GLY A 80 -11.35 9.06 -1.87
CA GLY A 80 -11.44 10.46 -1.50
C GLY A 80 -12.85 10.87 -1.04
N ASP A 81 -12.92 11.97 -0.29
CA ASP A 81 -14.18 12.53 0.18
C ASP A 81 -14.85 13.37 -0.92
N MET A 82 -16.14 13.13 -1.16
CA MET A 82 -16.93 13.86 -2.15
C MET A 82 -17.50 15.18 -1.64
N GLN A 83 -17.36 15.48 -0.35
CA GLN A 83 -18.01 16.65 0.28
C GLN A 83 -17.01 17.66 0.82
N LYS A 84 -15.91 17.19 1.42
CA LYS A 84 -14.94 18.01 2.15
C LYS A 84 -13.52 17.69 1.73
N TYR A 85 -12.65 18.68 1.88
CA TYR A 85 -11.20 18.48 1.73
C TYR A 85 -10.61 18.01 3.05
N HIS A 86 -9.77 17.00 2.98
CA HIS A 86 -8.99 16.50 4.10
C HIS A 86 -7.53 16.44 3.70
N GLY A 87 -6.65 16.70 4.66
CA GLY A 87 -5.21 16.58 4.48
C GLY A 87 -4.58 16.00 5.74
N THR A 88 -3.69 15.07 5.56
CA THR A 88 -2.88 14.49 6.63
C THR A 88 -1.42 14.59 6.26
N PHE A 89 -0.61 15.09 7.17
CA PHE A 89 0.84 15.13 7.06
C PHE A 89 1.45 14.44 8.27
N SER A 90 2.43 13.58 8.04
CA SER A 90 3.11 12.84 9.09
C SER A 90 4.61 12.82 8.83
N ILE A 91 5.39 13.12 9.86
CA ILE A 91 6.85 12.97 9.86
C ILE A 91 7.18 11.91 10.91
N GLY A 92 7.77 10.81 10.47
CA GLY A 92 8.34 9.78 11.32
C GLY A 92 9.86 9.78 11.25
N LEU A 93 10.50 8.93 12.03
CA LEU A 93 11.97 8.83 12.05
C LEU A 93 12.54 8.38 10.69
N LEU A 94 11.85 7.47 9.99
CA LEU A 94 12.35 6.86 8.76
C LEU A 94 11.66 7.37 7.50
N THR A 95 10.44 7.91 7.61
CA THR A 95 9.62 8.31 6.47
C THR A 95 8.77 9.52 6.77
N SER A 96 8.55 10.36 5.76
CA SER A 96 7.50 11.37 5.75
C SER A 96 6.40 10.97 4.79
N LYS A 97 5.17 11.33 5.12
CA LYS A 97 3.98 11.02 4.36
C LYS A 97 3.07 12.23 4.25
N ILE A 98 2.38 12.34 3.13
CA ILE A 98 1.31 13.29 2.92
C ILE A 98 0.13 12.57 2.25
N ASN A 99 -1.08 12.88 2.68
CA ASN A 99 -2.30 12.47 2.00
C ASN A 99 -3.21 13.67 1.86
N LEU A 100 -3.75 13.88 0.66
CA LEU A 100 -4.70 14.93 0.34
C LEU A 100 -5.88 14.31 -0.39
N GLU A 101 -7.08 14.64 0.05
CA GLU A 101 -8.31 14.16 -0.59
C GLU A 101 -9.40 15.23 -0.57
N GLY A 102 -10.34 15.12 -1.49
CA GLY A 102 -11.47 16.03 -1.52
C GLY A 102 -12.27 15.98 -2.81
N PRO A 103 -13.32 16.81 -2.91
CA PRO A 103 -14.16 16.89 -4.08
C PRO A 103 -13.50 17.70 -5.20
N ILE A 104 -13.49 17.15 -6.41
CA ILE A 104 -13.31 17.94 -7.65
C ILE A 104 -14.68 18.54 -8.03
N ILE A 105 -15.73 17.71 -7.97
CA ILE A 105 -17.14 18.14 -8.13
C ILE A 105 -17.89 17.56 -6.94
N LYS A 106 -18.43 18.45 -6.08
CA LYS A 106 -19.15 18.03 -4.87
C LYS A 106 -20.26 17.03 -5.19
N GLY A 107 -20.25 15.91 -4.46
CA GLY A 107 -21.21 14.84 -4.60
C GLY A 107 -21.06 13.94 -5.82
N LYS A 108 -20.14 14.28 -6.76
CA LYS A 108 -19.94 13.51 -8.01
C LYS A 108 -18.51 13.01 -8.21
N THR A 109 -17.50 13.85 -8.01
CA THR A 109 -16.12 13.49 -8.32
C THR A 109 -15.24 13.83 -7.14
N SER A 110 -14.45 12.87 -6.70
CA SER A 110 -13.43 13.05 -5.66
C SER A 110 -12.06 12.62 -6.15
N PHE A 111 -11.04 13.08 -5.46
CA PHE A 111 -9.67 12.63 -5.61
C PHE A 111 -9.07 12.23 -4.27
N ASN A 112 -8.09 11.35 -4.32
CA ASN A 112 -7.17 11.06 -3.24
C ASN A 112 -5.75 10.99 -3.81
N ILE A 113 -4.83 11.72 -3.20
CA ILE A 113 -3.41 11.70 -3.56
C ILE A 113 -2.62 11.46 -2.28
N SER A 114 -1.79 10.43 -2.29
CA SER A 114 -0.87 10.14 -1.21
C SER A 114 0.56 10.06 -1.73
N ALA A 115 1.50 10.55 -0.95
CA ALA A 115 2.92 10.42 -1.24
C ALA A 115 3.68 10.08 0.05
N ARG A 116 4.72 9.28 -0.10
CA ARG A 116 5.64 8.91 0.98
C ARG A 116 7.07 8.96 0.45
N ARG A 117 7.98 9.44 1.28
CA ARG A 117 9.42 9.36 1.05
C ARG A 117 10.11 8.81 2.29
N SER A 118 11.07 7.91 2.09
CA SER A 118 12.01 7.50 3.12
C SER A 118 13.28 8.35 3.04
N TYR A 119 13.97 8.50 4.16
CA TYR A 119 15.25 9.22 4.26
C TYR A 119 16.30 8.43 5.04
N LEU A 120 16.31 7.12 4.84
CA LEU A 120 17.33 6.22 5.40
C LEU A 120 18.74 6.63 5.01
N ASP A 121 18.91 7.18 3.80
CA ASP A 121 20.16 7.77 3.33
C ASP A 121 20.67 8.89 4.23
N LEU A 122 19.79 9.78 4.69
CA LEU A 122 20.16 10.88 5.57
C LEU A 122 20.57 10.40 6.96
N LEU A 123 19.89 9.36 7.47
CA LEU A 123 20.16 8.80 8.79
C LEU A 123 21.41 7.92 8.81
N ALA A 124 21.69 7.22 7.72
CA ALA A 124 22.85 6.33 7.62
C ALA A 124 24.16 7.09 7.33
N LYS A 125 24.10 8.23 6.63
CA LYS A 125 25.27 9.04 6.26
C LYS A 125 26.29 9.26 7.36
N PRO A 126 25.93 9.64 8.60
CA PRO A 126 26.91 9.88 9.67
C PRO A 126 27.67 8.63 10.11
N PHE A 127 27.16 7.45 9.79
CA PHE A 127 27.70 6.16 10.24
C PHE A 127 28.43 5.41 9.12
N MET A 128 28.45 5.96 7.89
CA MET A 128 29.11 5.35 6.75
C MET A 128 30.50 5.95 6.51
N PRO A 129 31.51 5.13 6.17
CA PRO A 129 32.80 5.61 5.70
C PRO A 129 32.64 6.49 4.46
N ASP A 130 33.57 7.45 4.27
CA ASP A 130 33.47 8.44 3.20
C ASP A 130 33.57 7.86 1.78
N ASP A 131 34.18 6.70 1.63
CA ASP A 131 34.39 5.95 0.39
C ASP A 131 33.26 4.97 0.04
N GLU A 132 32.32 4.71 0.97
CA GLU A 132 31.19 3.78 0.80
C GLU A 132 29.82 4.44 0.99
N LYS A 133 29.59 5.63 0.44
CA LYS A 133 28.32 6.35 0.58
C LYS A 133 27.25 5.78 -0.33
N TYR A 134 26.51 4.79 0.13
CA TYR A 134 25.29 4.33 -0.53
C TYR A 134 24.09 5.14 -0.11
N SER A 135 23.31 5.66 -1.08
CA SER A 135 22.05 6.36 -0.81
C SER A 135 20.89 5.39 -0.95
N TYR A 136 20.33 4.96 0.17
CA TYR A 136 19.13 4.15 0.21
C TYR A 136 17.92 5.01 0.55
N TYR A 137 17.11 5.32 -0.45
CA TYR A 137 15.83 5.97 -0.29
C TYR A 137 14.81 5.39 -1.26
N PHE A 138 13.55 5.49 -0.91
CA PHE A 138 12.43 5.19 -1.81
C PHE A 138 11.35 6.23 -1.64
N TYR A 139 10.51 6.34 -2.63
CA TYR A 139 9.30 7.13 -2.59
C TYR A 139 8.16 6.36 -3.24
N ASP A 140 6.98 6.52 -2.68
CA ASP A 140 5.74 5.98 -3.22
C ASP A 140 4.78 7.12 -3.46
N MET A 141 4.05 7.04 -4.54
CA MET A 141 2.97 7.95 -4.85
C MET A 141 1.76 7.17 -5.33
N ASN A 142 0.60 7.49 -4.80
CA ASN A 142 -0.68 6.97 -5.26
C ASN A 142 -1.61 8.15 -5.55
N ALA A 143 -2.29 8.09 -6.70
CA ALA A 143 -3.30 9.06 -7.07
C ALA A 143 -4.52 8.34 -7.63
N LYS A 144 -5.71 8.68 -7.14
CA LYS A 144 -6.98 8.11 -7.56
C LYS A 144 -8.01 9.20 -7.77
N ILE A 145 -8.75 9.07 -8.85
CA ILE A 145 -9.95 9.87 -9.11
C ILE A 145 -11.15 8.92 -9.15
N ASN A 146 -12.19 9.28 -8.43
CA ASN A 146 -13.43 8.54 -8.40
C ASN A 146 -14.58 9.41 -8.89
N HIS A 147 -15.39 8.89 -9.80
CA HIS A 147 -16.53 9.61 -10.38
C HIS A 147 -17.81 8.77 -10.33
N LYS A 148 -18.87 9.35 -9.83
CA LYS A 148 -20.22 8.81 -9.87
C LYS A 148 -20.93 9.23 -11.15
N PHE A 149 -21.21 8.30 -12.04
CA PHE A 149 -21.94 8.57 -13.29
C PHE A 149 -23.45 8.66 -13.10
N SER A 150 -24.00 8.01 -12.06
CA SER A 150 -25.44 7.99 -11.76
C SER A 150 -25.66 7.84 -10.26
N ASP A 151 -26.74 8.44 -9.76
CA ASP A 151 -27.18 8.29 -8.37
C ASP A 151 -27.85 6.93 -8.10
N LEU A 152 -28.07 6.11 -9.13
CA LEU A 152 -28.75 4.82 -9.09
C LEU A 152 -27.80 3.61 -8.94
N ARG A 153 -26.54 3.83 -8.54
CA ARG A 153 -25.60 2.74 -8.27
C ARG A 153 -24.87 2.94 -6.95
#